data_99174114c8ed12cfcbbab32de120508a
#
_entry.id   99174114c8ed12cfcbbab32de120508a
#
_cell.length_a   1.000
_cell.length_b   1.000
_cell.length_c   1.000
_cell.angle_alpha   90.00
_cell.angle_beta   90.00
_cell.angle_gamma   90.00
#
_symmetry.space_group_name_H-M   'P 1'
#
loop_
_entity.id
_entity.type
_entity.pdbx_description
1 polymer ?
#
loop_
_entity_poly.entity_id
_entity_poly.type
_entity_poly.pdbx_seq_one_letter_code
_entity_poly.pdbx_strand_id
1 'polypeptide(L)'
;MKIYLSTPVTSRPEKTYEEQYKAAEKRVAEMKEIFRTKHNGPEKVYSFVSFADIVPPWNCTEAEAMGRCIKAVIECDAILMDENWLNSRGCRLEAEAASLYKKTLFHLSQR
;
A
#
# COMPACT_ATOMS: atom_id res chain seq x y z
N MET A 1 7.27 14.40 -1.38
CA MET A 1 6.61 13.57 -0.37
C MET A 1 6.60 12.13 -0.81
N LYS A 2 7.06 11.24 0.04
CA LYS A 2 7.11 9.81 -0.26
C LYS A 2 5.91 9.12 0.37
N ILE A 3 5.11 8.43 -0.44
CA ILE A 3 3.84 7.87 -0.04
C ILE A 3 3.85 6.36 -0.21
N TYR A 4 3.50 5.63 0.85
CA TYR A 4 3.33 4.20 0.78
C TYR A 4 1.90 3.87 0.36
N LEU A 5 1.77 3.00 -0.64
CA LEU A 5 0.46 2.63 -1.15
C LEU A 5 0.05 1.30 -0.52
N SER A 6 -0.98 1.34 0.31
CA SER A 6 -1.44 0.18 1.05
C SER A 6 -2.69 -0.39 0.40
N THR A 7 -2.56 -1.57 -0.21
CA THR A 7 -3.68 -2.29 -0.80
C THR A 7 -3.60 -3.75 -0.40
N PRO A 8 -4.75 -4.41 -0.20
CA PRO A 8 -4.73 -5.81 0.20
C PRO A 8 -4.10 -6.71 -0.86
N VAL A 9 -3.21 -7.59 -0.42
CA VAL A 9 -2.77 -8.73 -1.21
C VAL A 9 -3.41 -9.93 -0.52
N THR A 10 -4.72 -10.00 -0.62
CA THR A 10 -5.50 -10.90 0.21
C THR A 10 -5.54 -12.28 -0.36
N SER A 11 -5.42 -13.26 0.51
CA SER A 11 -5.56 -14.63 0.09
C SER A 11 -7.00 -14.96 -0.18
N ARG A 12 -7.29 -15.30 -1.40
CA ARG A 12 -8.54 -15.95 -1.75
C ARG A 12 -8.23 -17.40 -2.00
N PRO A 13 -8.99 -18.33 -1.43
CA PRO A 13 -8.64 -19.74 -1.56
C PRO A 13 -8.53 -20.22 -3.00
N GLU A 14 -9.26 -19.59 -3.91
CA GLU A 14 -9.30 -20.00 -5.29
C GLU A 14 -8.18 -19.40 -6.15
N LYS A 15 -7.33 -18.53 -5.57
CA LYS A 15 -6.29 -17.86 -6.34
C LYS A 15 -4.92 -18.17 -5.78
N THR A 16 -3.95 -18.27 -6.68
CA THR A 16 -2.56 -18.45 -6.27
C THR A 16 -2.01 -17.12 -5.75
N TYR A 17 -0.91 -17.22 -5.02
CA TYR A 17 -0.23 -16.01 -4.53
C TYR A 17 0.18 -15.12 -5.70
N GLU A 18 0.68 -15.73 -6.76
CA GLU A 18 1.12 -14.97 -7.93
C GLU A 18 -0.02 -14.20 -8.57
N GLU A 19 -1.19 -14.83 -8.68
CA GLU A 19 -2.35 -14.15 -9.23
C GLU A 19 -2.79 -12.97 -8.37
N GLN A 20 -2.76 -13.16 -7.07
CA GLN A 20 -3.12 -12.10 -6.12
C GLN A 20 -2.12 -10.96 -6.16
N TYR A 21 -0.84 -11.30 -6.29
CA TYR A 21 0.22 -10.32 -6.39
C TYR A 21 0.03 -9.44 -7.62
N LYS A 22 -0.25 -10.06 -8.76
CA LYS A 22 -0.46 -9.31 -10.00
C LYS A 22 -1.69 -8.41 -9.94
N ALA A 23 -2.76 -8.90 -9.33
CA ALA A 23 -3.96 -8.10 -9.17
C ALA A 23 -3.68 -6.87 -8.30
N ALA A 24 -2.90 -7.05 -7.24
CA ALA A 24 -2.55 -5.96 -6.36
C ALA A 24 -1.61 -4.97 -7.04
N GLU A 25 -0.69 -5.45 -7.89
CA GLU A 25 0.17 -4.55 -8.66
C GLU A 25 -0.66 -3.64 -9.57
N LYS A 26 -1.67 -4.22 -10.20
CA LYS A 26 -2.56 -3.45 -11.06
C LYS A 26 -3.31 -2.40 -10.25
N ARG A 27 -3.78 -2.79 -9.06
CA ARG A 27 -4.49 -1.86 -8.19
C ARG A 27 -3.60 -0.71 -7.75
N VAL A 28 -2.34 -1.00 -7.45
CA VAL A 28 -1.38 0.02 -7.06
C VAL A 28 -1.22 1.06 -8.17
N ALA A 29 -1.14 0.62 -9.41
CA ALA A 29 -1.05 1.54 -10.54
C ALA A 29 -2.28 2.45 -10.61
N GLU A 30 -3.46 1.88 -10.37
CA GLU A 30 -4.70 2.64 -10.34
C GLU A 30 -4.69 3.66 -9.20
N MET A 31 -4.22 3.26 -8.04
CA MET A 31 -4.16 4.15 -6.88
C MET A 31 -3.25 5.35 -7.15
N LYS A 32 -2.11 5.13 -7.78
CA LYS A 32 -1.22 6.22 -8.15
C LYS A 32 -1.93 7.24 -9.01
N GLU A 33 -2.65 6.75 -10.02
CA GLU A 33 -3.32 7.63 -10.96
C GLU A 33 -4.43 8.42 -10.28
N ILE A 34 -5.21 7.75 -9.45
CA ILE A 34 -6.30 8.43 -8.73
C ILE A 34 -5.74 9.50 -7.81
N PHE A 35 -4.68 9.18 -7.09
CA PHE A 35 -4.08 10.14 -6.18
C PHE A 35 -3.53 11.35 -6.92
N ARG A 36 -2.82 11.12 -8.03
CA ARG A 36 -2.26 12.20 -8.82
C ARG A 36 -3.34 13.13 -9.34
N THR A 37 -4.47 12.55 -9.77
CA THR A 37 -5.58 13.33 -10.29
C THR A 37 -6.15 14.26 -9.22
N LYS A 38 -6.28 13.75 -8.01
CA LYS A 38 -6.88 14.54 -6.92
C LYS A 38 -5.92 15.57 -6.33
N HIS A 39 -4.64 15.29 -6.37
CA HIS A 39 -3.66 16.13 -5.69
C HIS A 39 -2.69 16.77 -6.67
N ASN A 40 -3.10 16.87 -7.92
CA ASN A 40 -2.28 17.43 -8.95
C ASN A 40 -2.07 18.94 -8.74
N GLY A 41 -0.81 19.33 -8.79
CA GLY A 41 -0.46 20.74 -8.69
C GLY A 41 0.97 20.91 -9.20
N PRO A 42 1.27 22.05 -9.81
CA PRO A 42 2.57 22.23 -10.47
C PRO A 42 3.76 22.16 -9.54
N GLU A 43 3.55 22.42 -8.27
CA GLU A 43 4.64 22.44 -7.31
C GLU A 43 4.75 21.21 -6.46
N LYS A 44 3.84 20.26 -6.63
CA LYS A 44 3.84 19.09 -5.77
C LYS A 44 4.47 17.91 -6.46
N VAL A 45 5.42 17.31 -5.79
CA VAL A 45 6.10 16.12 -6.29
C VAL A 45 5.85 14.99 -5.31
N TYR A 46 5.31 13.89 -5.83
CA TYR A 46 5.04 12.71 -5.04
C TYR A 46 5.84 11.54 -5.58
N SER A 47 6.42 10.75 -4.70
CA SER A 47 6.98 9.46 -5.06
C SER A 47 6.22 8.39 -4.30
N PHE A 48 6.16 7.20 -4.86
CA PHE A 48 5.33 6.13 -4.33
C PHE A 48 6.12 4.87 -4.10
N VAL A 49 5.78 4.17 -3.02
CA VAL A 49 6.33 2.87 -2.70
C VAL A 49 5.17 1.94 -2.40
N SER A 50 5.25 0.70 -2.87
CA SER A 50 4.24 -0.29 -2.56
C SER A 50 4.92 -1.62 -2.25
N PHE A 51 4.12 -2.61 -1.83
CA PHE A 51 4.66 -3.93 -1.57
C PHE A 51 5.39 -4.49 -2.80
N ALA A 52 4.94 -4.13 -4.00
CA ALA A 52 5.53 -4.65 -5.23
C ALA A 52 6.98 -4.21 -5.40
N ASP A 53 7.37 -3.12 -4.77
CA ASP A 53 8.75 -2.62 -4.83
C ASP A 53 9.67 -3.32 -3.86
N ILE A 54 9.13 -3.95 -2.82
CA ILE A 54 9.93 -4.43 -1.69
C ILE A 54 9.69 -5.88 -1.33
N VAL A 55 8.63 -6.51 -1.85
CA VAL A 55 8.30 -7.89 -1.56
C VAL A 55 8.28 -8.66 -2.88
N PRO A 56 9.08 -9.73 -3.00
CA PRO A 56 9.05 -10.52 -4.23
C PRO A 56 7.75 -11.30 -4.35
N PRO A 57 7.33 -11.63 -5.57
CA PRO A 57 6.11 -12.40 -5.77
C PRO A 57 6.25 -13.89 -5.46
N TRP A 58 7.38 -14.30 -4.92
CA TRP A 58 7.63 -15.70 -4.61
C TRP A 58 8.53 -15.80 -3.38
N ASN A 59 8.47 -16.99 -2.75
CA ASN A 59 9.46 -17.36 -1.73
C ASN A 59 9.59 -16.37 -0.59
N CYS A 60 8.47 -15.85 -0.11
CA CYS A 60 8.49 -14.89 0.97
C CYS A 60 7.40 -15.25 1.97
N THR A 61 7.77 -15.40 3.23
CA THR A 61 6.76 -15.68 4.25
C THR A 61 5.95 -14.42 4.54
N GLU A 62 4.77 -14.64 5.10
CA GLU A 62 3.93 -13.51 5.48
C GLU A 62 4.65 -12.59 6.46
N ALA A 63 5.35 -13.18 7.41
CA ALA A 63 6.09 -12.40 8.41
C ALA A 63 7.17 -11.53 7.77
N GLU A 64 7.91 -12.11 6.82
CA GLU A 64 8.94 -11.35 6.10
C GLU A 64 8.33 -10.22 5.30
N ALA A 65 7.23 -10.51 4.61
CA ALA A 65 6.55 -9.51 3.81
C ALA A 65 6.07 -8.35 4.68
N MET A 66 5.44 -8.68 5.82
CA MET A 66 4.95 -7.63 6.71
C MET A 66 6.08 -6.81 7.29
N GLY A 67 7.19 -7.46 7.65
CA GLY A 67 8.34 -6.73 8.18
C GLY A 67 8.85 -5.70 7.18
N ARG A 68 8.95 -6.08 5.92
CA ARG A 68 9.39 -5.16 4.88
C ARG A 68 8.41 -4.03 4.66
N CYS A 69 7.11 -4.34 4.67
CA CYS A 69 6.09 -3.33 4.45
C CYS A 69 6.03 -2.32 5.59
N ILE A 70 6.11 -2.80 6.84
CA ILE A 70 6.10 -1.90 8.00
C ILE A 70 7.32 -0.99 7.98
N LYS A 71 8.49 -1.55 7.64
CA LYS A 71 9.69 -0.73 7.51
C LYS A 71 9.50 0.38 6.49
N ALA A 72 8.92 0.03 5.34
CA ALA A 72 8.68 1.00 4.28
C ALA A 72 7.70 2.09 4.74
N VAL A 73 6.65 1.71 5.46
CA VAL A 73 5.69 2.69 5.99
C VAL A 73 6.38 3.69 6.89
N ILE A 74 7.23 3.19 7.79
CA ILE A 74 7.93 4.06 8.73
C ILE A 74 8.89 5.00 8.00
N GLU A 75 9.46 4.57 6.89
CA GLU A 75 10.39 5.37 6.10
C GLU A 75 9.70 6.36 5.16
N CYS A 76 8.40 6.23 4.98
CA CYS A 76 7.65 7.15 4.13
C CYS A 76 7.12 8.32 4.93
N ASP A 77 6.65 9.34 4.22
CA ASP A 77 6.04 10.52 4.85
C ASP A 77 4.56 10.33 5.07
N ALA A 78 3.93 9.52 4.25
CA ALA A 78 2.49 9.34 4.28
C ALA A 78 2.13 7.94 3.79
N ILE A 79 0.90 7.56 4.05
CA ILE A 79 0.36 6.30 3.58
C ILE A 79 -0.99 6.58 2.90
N LEU A 80 -1.25 5.91 1.79
CA LEU A 80 -2.53 5.98 1.10
C LEU A 80 -3.22 4.63 1.24
N MET A 81 -4.38 4.63 1.90
CA MET A 81 -5.14 3.41 2.17
C MET A 81 -6.15 3.17 1.06
N ASP A 82 -6.16 1.96 0.54
CA ASP A 82 -7.16 1.55 -0.45
C ASP A 82 -8.53 1.40 0.22
N GLU A 83 -9.56 1.31 -0.60
CA GLU A 83 -10.94 1.26 -0.12
C GLU A 83 -11.22 0.09 0.80
N ASN A 84 -10.59 -1.05 0.56
CA ASN A 84 -10.87 -2.27 1.30
C ASN A 84 -9.89 -2.56 2.42
N TRP A 85 -9.18 -1.55 2.87
CA TRP A 85 -8.08 -1.77 3.80
C TRP A 85 -8.52 -2.39 5.13
N LEU A 86 -9.75 -2.10 5.57
CA LEU A 86 -10.23 -2.63 6.85
C LEU A 86 -10.41 -4.14 6.84
N ASN A 87 -10.52 -4.74 5.67
CA ASN A 87 -10.68 -6.18 5.53
C ASN A 87 -9.35 -6.92 5.43
N SER A 88 -8.24 -6.22 5.50
CA SER A 88 -6.92 -6.80 5.35
C SER A 88 -6.11 -6.60 6.63
N ARG A 89 -5.62 -7.70 7.20
CA ARG A 89 -4.77 -7.61 8.39
C ARG A 89 -3.50 -6.80 8.11
N GLY A 90 -2.93 -7.02 6.93
CA GLY A 90 -1.71 -6.31 6.56
C GLY A 90 -1.93 -4.81 6.46
N CYS A 91 -3.01 -4.41 5.78
CA CYS A 91 -3.32 -2.99 5.64
C CYS A 91 -3.61 -2.35 6.99
N ARG A 92 -4.30 -3.09 7.88
CA ARG A 92 -4.59 -2.57 9.21
C ARG A 92 -3.33 -2.38 10.02
N LEU A 93 -2.37 -3.31 9.91
CA LEU A 93 -1.09 -3.16 10.59
C LEU A 93 -0.31 -1.97 10.04
N GLU A 94 -0.35 -1.79 8.74
CA GLU A 94 0.34 -0.66 8.10
C GLU A 94 -0.29 0.66 8.54
N ALA A 95 -1.61 0.72 8.62
CA ALA A 95 -2.30 1.92 9.07
C ALA A 95 -1.96 2.23 10.52
N GLU A 96 -1.90 1.18 11.35
CA GLU A 96 -1.54 1.36 12.76
C GLU A 96 -0.12 1.89 12.91
N ALA A 97 0.81 1.31 12.16
CA ALA A 97 2.19 1.77 12.18
C ALA A 97 2.29 3.23 11.76
N ALA A 98 1.58 3.59 10.69
CA ALA A 98 1.58 4.96 10.21
C ALA A 98 1.04 5.91 11.27
N SER A 99 -0.03 5.50 11.95
CA SER A 99 -0.64 6.31 12.99
C SER A 99 0.31 6.51 14.17
N LEU A 100 0.92 5.41 14.62
CA LEU A 100 1.84 5.47 15.76
C LEU A 100 3.07 6.31 15.47
N TYR A 101 3.52 6.33 14.23
CA TYR A 101 4.69 7.12 13.83
C TYR A 101 4.31 8.46 13.24
N LYS A 102 3.06 8.86 13.43
CA LYS A 102 2.56 10.20 13.07
C LYS A 102 2.72 10.53 11.59
N LYS A 103 2.52 9.53 10.74
CA LYS A 103 2.50 9.75 9.30
C LYS A 103 1.13 10.28 8.88
N THR A 104 1.10 11.00 7.76
CA THR A 104 -0.16 11.46 7.20
C THR A 104 -0.90 10.29 6.59
N LEU A 105 -2.19 10.15 6.93
CA LEU A 105 -3.02 9.09 6.36
C LEU A 105 -3.96 9.68 5.32
N PHE A 106 -3.83 9.18 4.10
CA PHE A 106 -4.78 9.49 3.03
C PHE A 106 -5.65 8.27 2.79
N HIS A 107 -6.89 8.49 2.46
CA HIS A 107 -7.83 7.41 2.13
C HIS A 107 -8.31 7.59 0.71
N LEU A 108 -8.28 6.49 -0.05
CA LEU A 108 -8.71 6.52 -1.42
C LEU A 108 -10.22 6.60 -1.54
N SER A 109 -10.91 5.93 -0.63
CA SER A 109 -12.37 5.92 -0.63
C SER A 109 -12.89 7.30 -0.33
N GLN A 110 -13.79 7.76 -1.16
CA GLN A 110 -14.33 9.10 -1.06
C GLN A 110 -15.83 9.06 -1.10
N ARG A 111 -16.40 9.69 -0.20
CA ARG A 111 -17.85 9.77 -0.19
C ARG A 111 -18.29 11.07 0.30
#